data_dcb8f6c445daaf51dd05507b5337608c
#
_entry.id   dcb8f6c445daaf51dd05507b5337608c
#
_cell.length_a   1.000
_cell.length_b   1.000
_cell.length_c   1.000
_cell.angle_alpha   90.00
_cell.angle_beta   90.00
_cell.angle_gamma   90.00
#
_symmetry.space_group_name_H-M   'P 1'
#
loop_
_entity.id
_entity.type
_entity.pdbx_description
1 polymer ?
#
loop_
_entity_poly.entity_id
_entity_poly.type
_entity_poly.pdbx_seq_one_letter_code
_entity_poly.pdbx_strand_id
1 'polypeptide(L)'
;MERGFTDKQAKLKAVWEEPLIASLCSQMPNLTILAANVASARDKTALAREDMDLFARLAQETRGGYCAGCADICRGAVGGSVAVNEVMRCLMYHREYGEPELAREVFASLPDETRRNLAEMDYTAAEKACPQGLAIADLMRQAGALLA
;
A
#
# COMPACT_ATOMS: atom_id res chain seq x y z
N MET A 1 13.55 2.89 19.10
CA MET A 1 14.34 3.97 18.48
C MET A 1 14.88 4.87 19.60
N GLU A 2 16.18 4.91 19.78
CA GLU A 2 16.83 5.64 20.90
C GLU A 2 16.93 7.17 20.70
N ARG A 3 16.51 7.70 19.57
CA ARG A 3 16.74 9.10 19.15
C ARG A 3 15.55 10.05 19.30
N GLY A 4 14.52 9.71 20.04
CA GLY A 4 13.40 10.61 20.36
C GLY A 4 12.36 10.79 19.25
N PHE A 5 12.45 10.08 18.10
CA PHE A 5 11.42 10.07 17.08
C PHE A 5 10.38 8.99 17.35
N THR A 6 9.14 9.31 17.08
CA THR A 6 8.10 8.27 16.93
C THR A 6 8.29 7.51 15.60
N ASP A 7 7.76 6.29 15.53
CA ASP A 7 7.81 5.48 14.29
C ASP A 7 7.25 6.23 13.07
N LYS A 8 6.20 7.03 13.28
CA LYS A 8 5.60 7.85 12.23
C LYS A 8 6.52 8.96 11.74
N GLN A 9 7.21 9.64 12.67
CA GLN A 9 8.18 10.68 12.34
C GLN A 9 9.39 10.11 11.62
N ALA A 10 9.88 8.95 12.04
CA ALA A 10 11.00 8.28 11.40
C ALA A 10 10.67 7.85 9.95
N LYS A 11 9.45 7.36 9.70
CA LYS A 11 8.97 7.05 8.35
C LYS A 11 8.95 8.28 7.44
N LEU A 12 8.49 9.43 7.94
CA LEU A 12 8.53 10.68 7.17
C LEU A 12 9.97 11.09 6.83
N LYS A 13 10.89 10.98 7.81
CA LYS A 13 12.31 11.28 7.60
C LYS A 13 12.94 10.36 6.56
N ALA A 14 12.67 9.05 6.60
CA ALA A 14 13.19 8.10 5.63
C ALA A 14 12.76 8.46 4.18
N VAL A 15 11.52 8.94 4.01
CA VAL A 15 11.03 9.38 2.70
C VAL A 15 11.72 10.67 2.26
N TRP A 16 11.96 11.63 3.17
CA TRP A 16 12.64 12.88 2.84
C TRP A 16 14.14 12.73 2.57
N GLU A 17 14.77 11.65 3.02
CA GLU A 17 16.18 11.35 2.70
C GLU A 17 16.36 10.84 1.27
N GLU A 18 15.27 10.41 0.59
CA GLU A 18 15.31 9.99 -0.82
C GLU A 18 15.41 11.24 -1.73
N PRO A 19 16.54 11.45 -2.44
CA PRO A 19 16.80 12.69 -3.18
C PRO A 19 15.85 12.89 -4.37
N LEU A 20 15.17 11.85 -4.83
CA LEU A 20 14.21 11.93 -5.94
C LEU A 20 12.81 12.37 -5.47
N ILE A 21 12.57 12.47 -4.17
CA ILE A 21 11.28 12.88 -3.61
C ILE A 21 11.30 14.36 -3.27
N ALA A 22 10.64 15.16 -4.10
CA ALA A 22 10.57 16.62 -3.92
C ALA A 22 9.60 17.05 -2.81
N SER A 23 8.51 16.30 -2.60
CA SER A 23 7.50 16.62 -1.58
C SER A 23 6.77 15.38 -1.10
N LEU A 24 6.16 15.47 0.08
CA LEU A 24 5.44 14.40 0.73
C LEU A 24 4.05 14.89 1.18
N CYS A 25 3.00 14.15 0.85
CA CYS A 25 1.66 14.36 1.39
C CYS A 25 1.44 13.44 2.59
N SER A 26 1.09 14.02 3.73
CA SER A 26 0.73 13.26 4.93
C SER A 26 -0.62 13.72 5.44
N GLN A 27 -1.49 12.77 5.78
CA GLN A 27 -2.76 13.08 6.41
C GLN A 27 -2.53 13.67 7.80
N MET A 28 -3.16 14.82 8.08
CA MET A 28 -3.04 15.56 9.34
C MET A 28 -4.44 15.88 9.91
N PRO A 29 -5.16 14.89 10.44
CA PRO A 29 -6.56 15.03 10.86
C PRO A 29 -6.75 15.89 12.12
N ASN A 30 -5.68 16.18 12.84
CA ASN A 30 -5.71 17.01 14.05
C ASN A 30 -4.40 17.78 14.26
N LEU A 31 -4.43 18.77 15.16
CA LEU A 31 -3.28 19.63 15.45
C LEU A 31 -2.08 18.88 16.05
N THR A 32 -2.32 17.81 16.79
CA THR A 32 -1.24 17.00 17.38
C THR A 32 -0.40 16.34 16.27
N ILE A 33 -1.05 15.74 15.29
CA ILE A 33 -0.36 15.12 14.15
C ILE A 33 0.30 16.19 13.28
N LEU A 34 -0.36 17.32 13.03
CA LEU A 34 0.23 18.45 12.34
C LEU A 34 1.54 18.90 13.03
N ALA A 35 1.49 19.15 14.33
CA ALA A 35 2.66 19.58 15.10
C ALA A 35 3.80 18.55 15.06
N ALA A 36 3.47 17.25 15.20
CA ALA A 36 4.45 16.17 15.11
C ALA A 36 5.11 16.09 13.72
N ASN A 37 4.34 16.23 12.65
CA ASN A 37 4.86 16.22 11.27
C ASN A 37 5.74 17.44 10.99
N VAL A 38 5.32 18.63 11.45
CA VAL A 38 6.12 19.86 11.35
C VAL A 38 7.43 19.73 12.13
N ALA A 39 7.39 19.21 13.34
CA ALA A 39 8.59 18.95 14.14
C ALA A 39 9.55 18.01 13.41
N SER A 40 9.05 16.93 12.82
CA SER A 40 9.86 16.00 12.02
C SER A 40 10.50 16.68 10.81
N ALA A 41 9.76 17.53 10.10
CA ALA A 41 10.27 18.25 8.92
C ALA A 41 11.35 19.29 9.28
N ARG A 42 11.23 19.91 10.46
CA ARG A 42 12.19 20.92 10.94
C ARG A 42 13.46 20.33 11.55
N ASP A 43 13.37 19.11 12.05
CA ASP A 43 14.49 18.40 12.62
C ASP A 43 15.45 17.94 11.50
N LYS A 44 16.71 18.38 11.60
CA LYS A 44 17.77 18.09 10.61
C LYS A 44 18.63 16.88 10.99
N THR A 45 18.30 16.17 12.08
CA THR A 45 19.00 14.95 12.46
C THR A 45 18.71 13.86 11.43
N ALA A 46 19.73 13.33 10.78
CA ALA A 46 19.59 12.21 9.86
C ALA A 46 19.22 10.92 10.61
N LEU A 47 18.53 10.01 9.93
CA LEU A 47 18.31 8.66 10.44
C LEU A 47 19.64 7.91 10.55
N ALA A 48 19.76 7.05 11.54
CA ALA A 48 20.90 6.17 11.65
C ALA A 48 20.79 5.04 10.60
N ARG A 49 21.93 4.42 10.30
CA ARG A 49 21.96 3.28 9.38
C ARG A 49 21.08 2.13 9.90
N GLU A 50 21.09 1.91 11.20
CA GLU A 50 20.28 0.89 11.86
C GLU A 50 18.77 1.14 11.68
N ASP A 51 18.33 2.40 11.69
CA ASP A 51 16.94 2.77 11.40
C ASP A 51 16.58 2.47 9.95
N MET A 52 17.46 2.79 9.00
CA MET A 52 17.26 2.49 7.58
C MET A 52 17.25 0.97 7.30
N ASP A 53 18.13 0.21 7.95
CA ASP A 53 18.16 -1.25 7.86
C ASP A 53 16.87 -1.87 8.42
N LEU A 54 16.29 -1.28 9.49
CA LEU A 54 14.99 -1.68 10.02
C LEU A 54 13.87 -1.44 9.01
N PHE A 55 13.83 -0.27 8.35
CA PHE A 55 12.85 0.02 7.31
C PHE A 55 13.00 -0.91 6.10
N ALA A 56 14.22 -1.20 5.69
CA ALA A 56 14.47 -2.14 4.60
C ALA A 56 13.94 -3.55 4.92
N ARG A 57 14.14 -4.04 6.15
CA ARG A 57 13.56 -5.31 6.61
C ARG A 57 12.04 -5.28 6.63
N LEU A 58 11.45 -4.23 7.20
CA LEU A 58 9.98 -4.06 7.23
C LEU A 58 9.40 -4.07 5.80
N ALA A 59 10.04 -3.36 4.86
CA ALA A 59 9.62 -3.34 3.47
C ALA A 59 9.68 -4.72 2.81
N GLN A 60 10.69 -5.54 3.14
CA GLN A 60 10.77 -6.91 2.64
C GLN A 60 9.70 -7.82 3.25
N GLU A 61 9.46 -7.72 4.55
CA GLU A 61 8.45 -8.52 5.26
C GLU A 61 7.02 -8.21 4.79
N THR A 62 6.74 -6.95 4.44
CA THR A 62 5.41 -6.51 3.99
C THR A 62 5.21 -6.55 2.47
N ARG A 63 6.25 -6.87 1.71
CA ARG A 63 6.24 -6.82 0.24
C ARG A 63 5.14 -7.66 -0.39
N GLY A 64 4.84 -8.84 0.16
CA GLY A 64 3.88 -9.79 -0.41
C GLY A 64 2.44 -9.29 -0.46
N GLY A 65 2.08 -8.30 0.35
CA GLY A 65 0.75 -7.68 0.38
C GLY A 65 0.72 -6.25 -0.18
N TYR A 66 1.89 -5.65 -0.46
CA TYR A 66 1.96 -4.25 -0.86
C TYR A 66 1.71 -4.04 -2.34
N CYS A 67 0.58 -3.41 -2.67
CA CYS A 67 0.27 -2.95 -4.02
C CYS A 67 0.59 -1.46 -4.18
N ALA A 68 1.49 -1.10 -5.10
CA ALA A 68 1.88 0.28 -5.37
C ALA A 68 0.83 1.10 -6.14
N GLY A 69 -0.30 0.50 -6.52
CA GLY A 69 -1.40 1.20 -7.19
C GLY A 69 -1.16 1.54 -8.66
N CYS A 70 -0.17 0.93 -9.32
CA CYS A 70 0.13 1.13 -10.75
C CYS A 70 -0.91 0.43 -11.64
N ALA A 71 -2.13 0.94 -11.62
CA ALA A 71 -3.34 0.34 -12.19
C ALA A 71 -3.21 -0.07 -13.67
N ASP A 72 -2.59 0.77 -14.49
CA ASP A 72 -2.55 0.57 -15.95
C ASP A 72 -1.76 -0.68 -16.35
N ILE A 73 -0.76 -1.07 -15.56
CA ILE A 73 0.09 -2.23 -15.85
C ILE A 73 -0.72 -3.53 -15.71
N CYS A 74 -1.24 -3.81 -14.53
CA CYS A 74 -1.95 -5.08 -14.28
C CYS A 74 -3.33 -5.10 -14.95
N ARG A 75 -4.07 -3.98 -14.94
CA ARG A 75 -5.37 -3.88 -15.60
C ARG A 75 -5.26 -4.07 -17.11
N GLY A 76 -4.25 -3.45 -17.74
CA GLY A 76 -3.99 -3.65 -19.16
C GLY A 76 -3.65 -5.10 -19.51
N ALA A 77 -2.88 -5.77 -18.65
CA ALA A 77 -2.49 -7.16 -18.83
C ALA A 77 -3.67 -8.17 -18.73
N VAL A 78 -4.75 -7.83 -18.01
CA VAL A 78 -5.99 -8.64 -17.93
C VAL A 78 -7.11 -8.11 -18.84
N GLY A 79 -6.79 -7.35 -19.87
CA GLY A 79 -7.77 -6.85 -20.83
C GLY A 79 -8.79 -5.84 -20.26
N GLY A 80 -8.51 -5.23 -19.13
CA GLY A 80 -9.34 -4.18 -18.53
C GLY A 80 -10.56 -4.66 -17.73
N SER A 81 -10.87 -5.96 -17.75
CA SER A 81 -12.09 -6.54 -17.15
C SER A 81 -12.07 -6.56 -15.61
N VAL A 82 -10.90 -6.63 -14.99
CA VAL A 82 -10.74 -6.63 -13.54
C VAL A 82 -9.90 -5.46 -13.07
N ALA A 83 -10.43 -4.68 -12.13
CA ALA A 83 -9.73 -3.56 -11.50
C ALA A 83 -8.83 -4.07 -10.34
N VAL A 84 -7.75 -4.77 -10.68
CA VAL A 84 -6.84 -5.43 -9.72
C VAL A 84 -6.38 -4.47 -8.61
N ASN A 85 -5.96 -3.25 -8.95
CA ASN A 85 -5.51 -2.25 -7.99
C ASN A 85 -6.59 -1.85 -6.98
N GLU A 86 -7.86 -1.75 -7.41
CA GLU A 86 -8.98 -1.41 -6.52
C GLU A 86 -9.29 -2.55 -5.56
N VAL A 87 -9.27 -3.79 -6.05
CA VAL A 87 -9.43 -4.98 -5.20
C VAL A 87 -8.29 -5.09 -4.18
N MET A 88 -7.05 -4.81 -4.59
CA MET A 88 -5.90 -4.77 -3.68
C MET A 88 -6.05 -3.70 -2.60
N ARG A 89 -6.64 -2.54 -2.94
CA ARG A 89 -6.96 -1.49 -1.95
C ARG A 89 -7.98 -1.97 -0.94
N CYS A 90 -9.02 -2.70 -1.36
CA CYS A 90 -9.97 -3.29 -0.43
C CYS A 90 -9.32 -4.31 0.51
N LEU A 91 -8.42 -5.16 0.00
CA LEU A 91 -7.64 -6.07 0.84
C LEU A 91 -6.77 -5.32 1.87
N MET A 92 -6.16 -4.21 1.49
CA MET A 92 -5.37 -3.36 2.40
C MET A 92 -6.25 -2.79 3.52
N TYR A 93 -7.43 -2.28 3.21
CA TYR A 93 -8.37 -1.81 4.24
C TYR A 93 -8.73 -2.92 5.22
N HIS A 94 -9.00 -4.12 4.72
CA HIS A 94 -9.36 -5.27 5.54
C HIS A 94 -8.21 -5.73 6.45
N ARG A 95 -7.00 -5.88 5.90
CA ARG A 95 -5.87 -6.55 6.57
C ARG A 95 -4.98 -5.61 7.34
N GLU A 96 -4.62 -4.47 6.71
CA GLU A 96 -3.58 -3.59 7.23
C GLU A 96 -4.17 -2.46 8.09
N TYR A 97 -5.37 -1.99 7.75
CA TYR A 97 -6.01 -0.89 8.47
C TYR A 97 -7.03 -1.37 9.51
N GLY A 98 -7.41 -2.65 9.48
CA GLY A 98 -8.40 -3.20 10.42
C GLY A 98 -9.81 -2.66 10.20
N GLU A 99 -10.15 -2.29 8.96
CA GLU A 99 -11.43 -1.73 8.56
C GLU A 99 -12.21 -2.67 7.61
N PRO A 100 -12.65 -3.84 8.09
CA PRO A 100 -13.29 -4.86 7.25
C PRO A 100 -14.63 -4.41 6.67
N GLU A 101 -15.38 -3.56 7.38
CA GLU A 101 -16.67 -3.03 6.91
C GLU A 101 -16.47 -2.07 5.74
N LEU A 102 -15.54 -1.11 5.87
CA LEU A 102 -15.16 -0.22 4.78
C LEU A 102 -14.64 -1.00 3.57
N ALA A 103 -13.84 -2.03 3.82
CA ALA A 103 -13.32 -2.88 2.74
C ALA A 103 -14.43 -3.53 1.92
N ARG A 104 -15.46 -4.08 2.59
CA ARG A 104 -16.63 -4.69 1.94
C ARG A 104 -17.50 -3.65 1.22
N GLU A 105 -17.72 -2.50 1.83
CA GLU A 105 -18.49 -1.41 1.22
C GLU A 105 -17.83 -0.94 -0.08
N VAL A 106 -16.53 -0.66 -0.05
CA VAL A 106 -15.78 -0.24 -1.23
C VAL A 106 -15.75 -1.36 -2.27
N PHE A 107 -15.56 -2.62 -1.86
CA PHE A 107 -15.58 -3.76 -2.77
C PHE A 107 -16.95 -3.95 -3.44
N ALA A 108 -18.03 -3.80 -2.69
CA ALA A 108 -19.41 -3.87 -3.22
C ALA A 108 -19.70 -2.76 -4.25
N SER A 109 -19.03 -1.61 -4.15
CA SER A 109 -19.16 -0.51 -5.11
C SER A 109 -18.40 -0.73 -6.43
N LEU A 110 -17.52 -1.73 -6.50
CA LEU A 110 -16.80 -2.06 -7.73
C LEU A 110 -17.75 -2.61 -8.80
N PRO A 111 -17.41 -2.44 -10.10
CA PRO A 111 -18.21 -3.00 -11.19
C PRO A 111 -18.47 -4.50 -10.99
N ASP A 112 -19.68 -4.95 -11.31
CA ASP A 112 -20.09 -6.35 -11.21
C ASP A 112 -19.18 -7.29 -12.00
N GLU A 113 -18.68 -6.85 -13.15
CA GLU A 113 -17.74 -7.59 -13.96
C GLU A 113 -16.43 -7.88 -13.18
N THR A 114 -15.89 -6.87 -12.51
CA THR A 114 -14.70 -7.04 -11.64
C THR A 114 -14.97 -8.08 -10.56
N ARG A 115 -16.09 -7.98 -9.85
CA ARG A 115 -16.40 -8.86 -8.72
C ARG A 115 -16.66 -10.32 -9.12
N ARG A 116 -17.35 -10.52 -10.25
CA ARG A 116 -17.67 -11.87 -10.75
C ARG A 116 -16.48 -12.61 -11.33
N ASN A 117 -15.55 -11.90 -11.97
CA ASN A 117 -14.45 -12.52 -12.70
C ASN A 117 -13.18 -12.73 -11.87
N LEU A 118 -13.18 -12.34 -10.58
CA LEU A 118 -11.98 -12.39 -9.74
C LEU A 118 -11.31 -13.77 -9.66
N ALA A 119 -12.08 -14.84 -9.52
CA ALA A 119 -11.55 -16.18 -9.32
C ALA A 119 -11.19 -16.90 -10.64
N GLU A 120 -11.80 -16.51 -11.73
CA GLU A 120 -11.72 -17.20 -13.03
C GLU A 120 -10.72 -16.58 -14.00
N MET A 121 -10.30 -15.34 -13.74
CA MET A 121 -9.38 -14.61 -14.60
C MET A 121 -7.97 -15.21 -14.55
N ASP A 122 -7.33 -15.32 -15.72
CA ASP A 122 -5.90 -15.63 -15.81
C ASP A 122 -5.06 -14.37 -15.52
N TYR A 123 -4.37 -14.38 -14.39
CA TYR A 123 -3.49 -13.29 -13.95
C TYR A 123 -2.03 -13.47 -14.33
N THR A 124 -1.66 -14.51 -15.07
CA THR A 124 -0.26 -14.82 -15.40
C THR A 124 0.48 -13.65 -16.06
N ALA A 125 -0.18 -12.95 -16.98
CA ALA A 125 0.40 -11.78 -17.64
C ALA A 125 0.55 -10.59 -16.67
N ALA A 126 -0.43 -10.38 -15.78
CA ALA A 126 -0.40 -9.32 -14.78
C ALA A 126 0.68 -9.55 -13.72
N GLU A 127 0.87 -10.79 -13.28
CA GLU A 127 1.93 -11.18 -12.34
C GLU A 127 3.32 -10.95 -12.92
N LYS A 128 3.54 -11.33 -14.17
CA LYS A 128 4.81 -11.09 -14.90
C LYS A 128 5.11 -9.60 -15.07
N ALA A 129 4.08 -8.78 -15.27
CA ALA A 129 4.22 -7.36 -15.45
C ALA A 129 4.31 -6.58 -14.14
N CYS A 130 3.95 -7.19 -13.01
CA CYS A 130 3.87 -6.53 -11.71
C CYS A 130 5.26 -6.12 -11.19
N PRO A 131 5.56 -4.82 -11.02
CA PRO A 131 6.86 -4.37 -10.52
C PRO A 131 7.11 -4.77 -9.06
N GLN A 132 6.05 -5.12 -8.30
CA GLN A 132 6.15 -5.61 -6.93
C GLN A 132 6.28 -7.14 -6.84
N GLY A 133 6.09 -7.86 -7.96
CA GLY A 133 6.15 -9.33 -7.99
C GLY A 133 5.05 -9.99 -7.16
N LEU A 134 3.84 -9.41 -7.14
CA LEU A 134 2.72 -9.92 -6.36
C LEU A 134 2.13 -11.19 -7.00
N ALA A 135 1.74 -12.16 -6.16
CA ALA A 135 0.93 -13.32 -6.53
C ALA A 135 -0.54 -12.87 -6.70
N ILE A 136 -0.84 -12.20 -7.81
CA ILE A 136 -2.13 -11.52 -8.03
C ILE A 136 -3.28 -12.52 -8.03
N ALA A 137 -3.12 -13.68 -8.68
CA ALA A 137 -4.15 -14.71 -8.71
C ALA A 137 -4.58 -15.15 -7.30
N ASP A 138 -3.62 -15.38 -6.41
CA ASP A 138 -3.89 -15.77 -5.03
C ASP A 138 -4.58 -14.64 -4.25
N LEU A 139 -4.12 -13.41 -4.41
CA LEU A 139 -4.70 -12.26 -3.75
C LEU A 139 -6.14 -11.97 -4.22
N MET A 140 -6.43 -12.14 -5.50
CA MET A 140 -7.79 -11.98 -6.04
C MET A 140 -8.75 -13.06 -5.50
N ARG A 141 -8.30 -14.33 -5.44
CA ARG A 141 -9.08 -15.40 -4.81
C ARG A 141 -9.38 -15.11 -3.33
N GLN A 142 -8.37 -14.64 -2.60
CA GLN A 142 -8.53 -14.27 -1.18
C GLN A 142 -9.49 -13.07 -1.04
N ALA A 143 -9.44 -12.09 -1.93
CA ALA A 143 -10.37 -10.96 -1.93
C ALA A 143 -11.82 -11.43 -2.13
N GLY A 144 -12.06 -12.30 -3.10
CA GLY A 144 -13.39 -12.89 -3.31
C GLY A 144 -13.93 -13.63 -2.07
N ALA A 145 -13.07 -14.35 -1.36
CA ALA A 145 -13.48 -15.08 -0.15
C ALA A 145 -13.72 -14.19 1.08
N LEU A 146 -13.01 -13.06 1.20
CA LEU A 146 -13.06 -12.19 2.38
C LEU A 146 -14.07 -11.05 2.26
N LEU A 147 -14.31 -10.57 1.03
CA LEU A 147 -15.01 -9.31 0.76
C LEU A 147 -16.37 -9.50 0.08
N ALA A 148 -16.64 -10.69 -0.48
CA ALA A 148 -17.91 -11.01 -1.14
C ALA A 148 -19.03 -11.26 -0.13
#